data_2443c14c28501b2f1a32efa09074341c
#
_entry.id   2443c14c28501b2f1a32efa09074341c
#
_cell.length_a   1.000
_cell.length_b   1.000
_cell.length_c   1.000
_cell.angle_alpha   90.00
_cell.angle_beta   90.00
_cell.angle_gamma   90.00
#
_symmetry.space_group_name_H-M   'P 1'
#
loop_
_entity.id
_entity.type
_entity.pdbx_description
1 polymer ?
#
loop_
_entity_poly.entity_id
_entity_poly.type
_entity_poly.pdbx_seq_one_letter_code
_entity_poly.pdbx_strand_id
1 'polypeptide(L)'
;ATVNQIKALERVGADIVRVSVPTMDAAEAFKLIKQQVSVPLVADIHFDYRIALKVAEYGVDCLRINPGNIGNEERIRMVVDCARDKNIPIRIGVN
;
A
#
# COMPACT_ATOMS: atom_id res chain seq x y z
N ALA A 1 4.03 11.17 -1.35
CA ALA A 1 4.10 11.33 -2.81
C ALA A 1 2.80 11.91 -3.34
N THR A 2 2.89 12.78 -4.31
CA THR A 2 1.73 13.36 -4.99
C THR A 2 1.53 12.69 -6.34
N VAL A 3 0.35 12.88 -6.94
CA VAL A 3 0.06 12.39 -8.28
C VAL A 3 1.10 12.89 -9.29
N ASN A 4 1.48 14.17 -9.21
CA ASN A 4 2.45 14.75 -10.14
C ASN A 4 3.82 14.11 -10.00
N GLN A 5 4.26 13.82 -8.78
CA GLN A 5 5.52 13.14 -8.52
C GLN A 5 5.52 11.71 -9.09
N ILE A 6 4.41 11.00 -8.91
CA ILE A 6 4.28 9.63 -9.42
C ILE A 6 4.25 9.62 -10.95
N LYS A 7 3.53 10.56 -11.55
CA LYS A 7 3.51 10.69 -13.01
C LYS A 7 4.88 11.04 -13.58
N ALA A 8 5.65 11.84 -12.87
CA ALA A 8 7.02 12.16 -13.29
C ALA A 8 7.90 10.92 -13.28
N LEU A 9 7.78 10.08 -12.24
CA LEU A 9 8.51 8.80 -12.16
C LEU A 9 8.09 7.85 -13.26
N GLU A 10 6.79 7.80 -13.58
CA GLU A 10 6.27 7.01 -14.68
C GLU A 10 6.92 7.40 -16.01
N ARG A 11 7.03 8.71 -16.26
CA ARG A 11 7.61 9.24 -17.51
C ARG A 11 9.09 8.91 -17.68
N VAL A 12 9.81 8.75 -16.57
CA VAL A 12 11.24 8.38 -16.63
C VAL A 12 11.46 6.87 -16.57
N GLY A 13 10.39 6.07 -16.68
CA GLY A 13 10.49 4.63 -16.81
C GLY A 13 10.49 3.85 -15.51
N ALA A 14 9.96 4.41 -14.43
CA ALA A 14 9.82 3.67 -13.18
C ALA A 14 8.88 2.48 -13.37
N ASP A 15 9.31 1.29 -12.96
CA ASP A 15 8.51 0.07 -13.09
C ASP A 15 7.49 -0.06 -11.98
N ILE A 16 7.77 0.51 -10.80
CA ILE A 16 6.91 0.43 -9.63
C ILE A 16 7.20 1.63 -8.73
N VAL A 17 6.19 2.15 -8.07
CA VAL A 17 6.34 3.29 -7.16
C VAL A 17 5.80 2.92 -5.78
N ARG A 18 6.58 3.23 -4.75
CA ARG A 18 6.21 2.99 -3.36
C ARG A 18 5.62 4.26 -2.76
N VAL A 19 4.45 4.14 -2.16
CA VAL A 19 3.73 5.24 -1.54
C VAL A 19 3.57 4.97 -0.05
N SER A 20 4.04 5.90 0.78
CA SER A 20 3.85 5.79 2.23
C SER A 20 2.41 6.14 2.59
N VAL A 21 1.78 5.30 3.40
CA VAL A 21 0.38 5.49 3.83
C VAL A 21 0.32 5.42 5.36
N PRO A 22 0.74 6.49 6.05
CA PRO A 22 0.84 6.47 7.52
C PRO A 22 -0.48 6.73 8.24
N THR A 23 -1.49 7.26 7.56
CA THR A 23 -2.76 7.64 8.18
C THR A 23 -3.94 7.22 7.30
N MET A 24 -5.14 7.27 7.86
CA MET A 24 -6.36 6.97 7.11
C MET A 24 -6.61 8.03 6.03
N ASP A 25 -6.26 9.29 6.29
CA ASP A 25 -6.34 10.35 5.29
C ASP A 25 -5.42 10.07 4.10
N ALA A 26 -4.23 9.55 4.37
CA ALA A 26 -3.31 9.14 3.32
C ALA A 26 -3.87 7.97 2.51
N ALA A 27 -4.62 7.05 3.14
CA ALA A 27 -5.29 5.96 2.44
C ALA A 27 -6.33 6.48 1.46
N GLU A 28 -7.11 7.49 1.85
CA GLU A 28 -8.07 8.11 0.95
C GLU A 28 -7.38 8.81 -0.22
N ALA A 29 -6.27 9.49 0.05
CA ALA A 29 -5.46 10.10 -1.00
C ALA A 29 -4.88 9.03 -1.95
N PHE A 30 -4.50 7.87 -1.42
CA PHE A 30 -4.00 6.74 -2.21
C PHE A 30 -5.05 6.29 -3.23
N LYS A 31 -6.31 6.24 -2.85
CA LYS A 31 -7.40 5.91 -3.76
C LYS A 31 -7.41 6.82 -4.99
N LEU A 32 -7.29 8.12 -4.77
CA LEU A 32 -7.27 9.11 -5.85
C LEU A 32 -6.02 8.97 -6.72
N ILE A 33 -4.87 8.72 -6.10
CA ILE A 33 -3.62 8.50 -6.82
C ILE A 33 -3.75 7.29 -7.73
N LYS A 34 -4.27 6.19 -7.22
CA LYS A 34 -4.41 4.94 -7.96
C LYS A 34 -5.29 5.12 -9.20
N GLN A 35 -6.29 5.97 -9.13
CA GLN A 35 -7.18 6.24 -10.27
C GLN A 35 -6.53 7.06 -11.38
N GLN A 36 -5.46 7.79 -11.06
CA GLN A 36 -4.83 8.74 -12.00
C GLN A 36 -3.51 8.28 -12.57
N VAL A 37 -2.95 7.18 -12.09
CA VAL A 37 -1.67 6.66 -12.56
C VAL A 37 -1.84 5.23 -13.03
N SER A 38 -0.97 4.79 -13.95
CA SER A 38 -0.99 3.43 -14.47
C SER A 38 0.18 2.57 -13.96
N VAL A 39 1.19 3.19 -13.37
CA VAL A 39 2.30 2.43 -12.80
C VAL A 39 1.83 1.65 -11.57
N PRO A 40 2.32 0.41 -11.36
CA PRO A 40 1.99 -0.35 -10.15
C PRO A 40 2.44 0.39 -8.88
N LEU A 41 1.58 0.38 -7.86
CA LEU A 41 1.83 1.06 -6.60
C LEU A 41 2.01 0.06 -5.46
N VAL A 42 3.04 0.28 -4.64
CA VAL A 42 3.26 -0.44 -3.39
C VAL A 42 2.87 0.48 -2.24
N ALA A 43 1.93 0.05 -1.41
CA ALA A 43 1.56 0.81 -0.22
C ALA A 43 2.44 0.39 0.96
N ASP A 44 3.15 1.34 1.52
CA ASP A 44 4.03 1.12 2.66
C ASP A 44 3.26 1.45 3.94
N ILE A 45 2.85 0.42 4.67
CA ILE A 45 2.03 0.55 5.87
C ILE A 45 2.91 0.50 7.10
N HIS A 46 2.80 1.52 7.96
CA HIS A 46 3.71 1.66 9.10
C HIS A 46 3.20 1.02 10.38
N PHE A 47 1.99 1.38 10.84
CA PHE A 47 1.55 0.98 12.17
C PHE A 47 0.12 0.45 12.23
N ASP A 48 -0.77 0.82 11.31
CA ASP A 48 -2.19 0.55 11.44
C ASP A 48 -2.66 -0.48 10.41
N TYR A 49 -3.05 -1.66 10.90
CA TYR A 49 -3.53 -2.73 10.03
C TYR A 49 -4.80 -2.33 9.25
N ARG A 50 -5.61 -1.43 9.81
CA ARG A 50 -6.84 -0.97 9.14
C ARG A 50 -6.53 -0.20 7.87
N ILE A 51 -5.41 0.51 7.84
CA ILE A 51 -4.95 1.22 6.64
C ILE A 51 -4.61 0.20 5.55
N ALA A 52 -3.94 -0.89 5.92
CA ALA A 52 -3.61 -1.95 4.98
C ALA A 52 -4.88 -2.55 4.35
N LEU A 53 -5.91 -2.80 5.16
CA LEU A 53 -7.18 -3.32 4.67
C LEU A 53 -7.84 -2.32 3.71
N LYS A 54 -7.76 -1.04 4.03
CA LYS A 54 -8.37 0.03 3.23
C LYS A 54 -7.72 0.15 1.86
N VAL A 55 -6.38 0.22 1.80
CA VAL A 55 -5.68 0.33 0.52
C VAL A 55 -5.83 -0.94 -0.32
N ALA A 56 -5.99 -2.09 0.33
CA ALA A 56 -6.29 -3.33 -0.39
C ALA A 56 -7.63 -3.24 -1.11
N GLU A 57 -8.64 -2.64 -0.48
CA GLU A 57 -9.93 -2.38 -1.12
C GLU A 57 -9.80 -1.44 -2.31
N TYR A 58 -8.86 -0.50 -2.26
CA TYR A 58 -8.65 0.48 -3.32
C TYR A 58 -7.82 -0.06 -4.49
N GLY A 59 -7.42 -1.32 -4.43
CA GLY A 59 -6.75 -1.98 -5.54
C GLY A 59 -5.24 -1.79 -5.59
N VAL A 60 -4.60 -1.70 -4.42
CA VAL A 60 -3.14 -1.62 -4.36
C VAL A 60 -2.51 -2.84 -5.03
N ASP A 61 -1.38 -2.63 -5.69
CA ASP A 61 -0.69 -3.71 -6.40
C ASP A 61 0.18 -4.57 -5.49
N CYS A 62 0.64 -4.00 -4.38
CA CYS A 62 1.45 -4.72 -3.39
C CYS A 62 1.37 -4.00 -2.04
N LEU A 63 1.38 -4.76 -0.95
CA LEU A 63 1.47 -4.21 0.40
C LEU A 63 2.85 -4.48 0.97
N ARG A 64 3.45 -3.50 1.61
CA ARG A 64 4.68 -3.66 2.38
C ARG A 64 4.38 -3.36 3.84
N ILE A 65 4.57 -4.34 4.70
CA ILE A 65 4.29 -4.20 6.13
C ILE A 65 5.48 -4.62 6.96
N ASN A 66 5.58 -4.06 8.17
CA ASN A 66 6.50 -4.53 9.20
C ASN A 66 5.67 -5.22 10.27
N PRO A 67 5.74 -6.55 10.40
CA PRO A 67 4.89 -7.30 11.33
C PRO A 67 5.06 -6.83 12.78
N GLY A 68 6.25 -6.37 13.15
CA GLY A 68 6.51 -5.85 14.49
C GLY A 68 5.76 -4.58 14.82
N ASN A 69 5.32 -3.83 13.82
CA ASN A 69 4.64 -2.55 14.00
C ASN A 69 3.12 -2.63 13.77
N ILE A 70 2.64 -3.67 13.10
CA ILE A 70 1.22 -3.81 12.75
C ILE A 70 0.37 -4.18 13.97
N GLY A 71 0.93 -4.92 14.88
CA GLY A 71 0.24 -5.34 16.08
C GLY A 71 0.39 -6.83 16.35
N ASN A 72 -0.67 -7.46 16.83
CA ASN A 72 -0.62 -8.88 17.17
C ASN A 72 -0.79 -9.79 15.96
N GLU A 73 -0.60 -11.07 16.18
CA GLU A 73 -0.69 -12.08 15.14
C GLU A 73 -2.07 -12.11 14.44
N GLU A 74 -3.12 -11.89 15.21
CA GLU A 74 -4.49 -11.84 14.68
C GLU A 74 -4.65 -10.73 13.63
N ARG A 75 -4.12 -9.55 13.90
CA ARG A 75 -4.19 -8.41 12.98
C ARG A 75 -3.36 -8.67 11.72
N ILE A 76 -2.19 -9.27 11.88
CA ILE A 76 -1.36 -9.66 10.74
C ILE A 76 -2.12 -10.66 9.87
N ARG A 77 -2.78 -11.63 10.47
CA ARG A 77 -3.57 -12.64 9.75
C ARG A 77 -4.71 -11.99 8.97
N MET A 78 -5.40 -11.01 9.54
CA MET A 78 -6.47 -10.28 8.86
C MET A 78 -5.97 -9.60 7.59
N VAL A 79 -4.80 -8.97 7.65
CA VAL A 79 -4.18 -8.33 6.49
C VAL A 79 -3.80 -9.36 5.44
N VAL A 80 -3.18 -10.46 5.86
CA VAL A 80 -2.75 -11.54 4.95
C VAL A 80 -3.97 -12.16 4.25
N ASP A 81 -5.03 -12.44 4.99
CA ASP A 81 -6.25 -13.04 4.42
C ASP A 81 -6.90 -12.09 3.42
N CYS A 82 -6.98 -10.80 3.75
CA CYS A 82 -7.54 -9.81 2.84
C CYS A 82 -6.73 -9.72 1.54
N ALA A 83 -5.40 -9.69 1.66
CA ALA A 83 -4.52 -9.62 0.50
C ALA A 83 -4.65 -10.89 -0.37
N ARG A 84 -4.77 -12.05 0.28
CA ARG A 84 -4.96 -13.31 -0.44
C ARG A 84 -6.25 -13.32 -1.24
N ASP A 85 -7.35 -12.86 -0.63
CA ASP A 85 -8.65 -12.81 -1.30
C ASP A 85 -8.62 -11.92 -2.53
N LYS A 86 -7.79 -10.87 -2.50
CA LYS A 86 -7.69 -9.90 -3.61
C LYS A 86 -6.48 -10.15 -4.51
N ASN A 87 -5.74 -11.23 -4.29
CA ASN A 87 -4.52 -11.57 -5.03
C ASN A 87 -3.46 -10.47 -4.98
N ILE A 88 -3.29 -9.87 -3.81
CA ILE A 88 -2.31 -8.82 -3.59
C ILE A 88 -1.09 -9.41 -2.89
N PRO A 89 0.11 -9.33 -3.47
CA PRO A 89 1.31 -9.80 -2.79
C PRO A 89 1.66 -8.91 -1.61
N ILE A 90 2.22 -9.52 -0.56
CA ILE A 90 2.68 -8.81 0.63
C ILE A 90 4.19 -8.94 0.74
N ARG A 91 4.87 -7.82 0.95
CA ARG A 91 6.29 -7.80 1.25
C ARG A 91 6.47 -7.53 2.73
N ILE A 92 7.35 -8.31 3.36
CA ILE A 92 7.68 -8.12 4.77
C ILE A 92 8.92 -7.24 4.84
N GLY A 93 8.75 -6.06 5.46
CA GLY A 93 9.85 -5.15 5.68
C GLY A 93 10.35 -5.27 7.11
N VAL A 94 11.67 -5.31 7.28
CA VAL A 94 12.32 -5.33 8.61
C VAL A 94 13.21 -4.11 8.70
N ASN A 95 13.04 -3.35 9.76
CA ASN A 95 13.89 -2.19 10.04
C ASN A 95 15.15 -2.59 10.80
#